data_71343f5a258aea35fab9ae011c134b30
#
_entry.id   71343f5a258aea35fab9ae011c134b30
#
_cell.length_a   1.000
_cell.length_b   1.000
_cell.length_c   1.000
_cell.angle_alpha   90.00
_cell.angle_beta   90.00
_cell.angle_gamma   90.00
#
_symmetry.space_group_name_H-M   'P 1'
#
loop_
_entity.id
_entity.type
_entity.pdbx_description
1 polymer ?
#
loop_
_entity_poly.entity_id
_entity_poly.type
_entity_poly.pdbx_seq_one_letter_code
_entity_poly.pdbx_strand_id
1 'polypeptide(L)'
;MKKFLFILIFLISILTYGKELVGKVIKVSDGDTITILDSNNIKRKVRLDKIDAPESSQSFGKKSRNYLAKLIENKQVTIEYHKTDRYKRIIGMVKLDGQDINLQMVETGHAWHYSYYDKTVAYKKAHAKAKAEKIGLWQENNPVEPYLFRKQKKQKTKKR
;
A
#
# COMPACT_ATOMS: atom_id res chain seq x y z
N MET A 1 -22.95 -51.22 29.24
CA MET A 1 -21.78 -50.85 28.40
C MET A 1 -22.13 -49.59 27.60
N LYS A 2 -21.65 -48.41 28.04
CA LYS A 2 -21.91 -47.13 27.37
C LYS A 2 -20.83 -46.92 26.32
N LYS A 3 -21.23 -46.91 25.03
CA LYS A 3 -20.34 -46.58 23.90
C LYS A 3 -20.13 -45.08 23.86
N PHE A 4 -18.95 -44.62 24.20
CA PHE A 4 -18.53 -43.23 23.98
C PHE A 4 -18.24 -43.02 22.48
N LEU A 5 -19.11 -42.24 21.82
CA LEU A 5 -18.90 -41.79 20.44
C LEU A 5 -18.02 -40.56 20.49
N PHE A 6 -16.73 -40.69 20.17
CA PHE A 6 -15.82 -39.57 19.96
C PHE A 6 -16.16 -38.92 18.62
N ILE A 7 -16.85 -37.78 18.67
CA ILE A 7 -17.02 -36.91 17.50
C ILE A 7 -15.73 -36.09 17.36
N LEU A 8 -14.87 -36.49 16.44
CA LEU A 8 -13.70 -35.76 16.04
C LEU A 8 -14.16 -34.59 15.16
N ILE A 9 -14.36 -33.42 15.78
CA ILE A 9 -14.63 -32.17 15.04
C ILE A 9 -13.33 -31.73 14.38
N PHE A 10 -13.19 -32.05 13.11
CA PHE A 10 -12.13 -31.51 12.26
C PHE A 10 -12.45 -30.01 12.01
N LEU A 11 -11.82 -29.14 12.81
CA LEU A 11 -11.87 -27.70 12.58
C LEU A 11 -11.07 -27.41 11.29
N ILE A 12 -11.74 -27.41 10.16
CA ILE A 12 -11.18 -26.90 8.90
C ILE A 12 -11.08 -25.39 9.05
N SER A 13 -9.92 -24.91 9.48
CA SER A 13 -9.59 -23.51 9.37
C SER A 13 -9.55 -23.18 7.88
N ILE A 14 -10.59 -22.55 7.38
CA ILE A 14 -10.58 -21.94 6.05
C ILE A 14 -9.60 -20.76 6.13
N LEU A 15 -8.32 -21.05 5.88
CA LEU A 15 -7.34 -20.02 5.59
C LEU A 15 -7.81 -19.36 4.29
N THR A 16 -8.36 -18.17 4.39
CA THR A 16 -8.56 -17.29 3.23
C THR A 16 -7.18 -16.91 2.72
N TYR A 17 -6.63 -17.76 1.85
CA TYR A 17 -5.39 -17.45 1.15
C TYR A 17 -5.66 -16.25 0.25
N GLY A 18 -5.10 -15.09 0.63
CA GLY A 18 -4.94 -13.99 -0.30
C GLY A 18 -4.17 -14.49 -1.53
N LYS A 19 -4.51 -13.96 -2.71
CA LYS A 19 -3.74 -14.26 -3.93
C LYS A 19 -2.34 -13.66 -3.79
N GLU A 20 -1.33 -14.39 -4.24
CA GLU A 20 0.04 -13.94 -4.26
C GLU A 20 0.52 -13.82 -5.70
N LEU A 21 1.27 -12.77 -5.99
CA LEU A 21 1.84 -12.50 -7.30
C LEU A 21 3.29 -12.04 -7.11
N VAL A 22 4.22 -12.70 -7.79
CA VAL A 22 5.63 -12.32 -7.81
C VAL A 22 5.95 -11.61 -9.12
N GLY A 23 6.73 -10.52 -9.06
CA GLY A 23 7.14 -9.82 -10.25
C GLY A 23 8.25 -8.81 -10.03
N LYS A 24 8.96 -8.47 -11.12
CA LYS A 24 9.99 -7.43 -11.10
C LYS A 24 9.35 -6.06 -11.23
N VAL A 25 9.70 -5.12 -10.34
CA VAL A 25 9.25 -3.73 -10.45
C VAL A 25 9.97 -3.06 -11.62
N ILE A 26 9.21 -2.67 -12.64
CA ILE A 26 9.75 -2.03 -13.86
C ILE A 26 9.45 -0.53 -13.93
N LYS A 27 8.58 -0.02 -13.04
CA LYS A 27 8.25 1.40 -12.97
C LYS A 27 7.64 1.75 -11.62
N VAL A 28 8.04 2.85 -11.04
CA VAL A 28 7.37 3.52 -9.91
C VAL A 28 6.73 4.80 -10.45
N SER A 29 5.40 4.87 -10.42
CA SER A 29 4.64 6.01 -10.98
C SER A 29 4.52 7.16 -9.98
N ASP A 30 4.22 6.84 -8.73
CA ASP A 30 4.15 7.73 -7.57
C ASP A 30 4.45 6.94 -6.28
N GLY A 31 4.30 7.55 -5.12
CA GLY A 31 4.67 6.94 -3.83
C GLY A 31 3.82 5.75 -3.39
N ASP A 32 2.82 5.34 -4.17
CA ASP A 32 1.96 4.21 -3.84
C ASP A 32 1.47 3.43 -5.07
N THR A 33 2.02 3.70 -6.23
CA THR A 33 1.62 3.03 -7.47
C THR A 33 2.84 2.59 -8.27
N ILE A 34 2.93 1.28 -8.54
CA ILE A 34 4.01 0.65 -9.28
C ILE A 34 3.49 -0.14 -10.47
N THR A 35 4.38 -0.48 -11.38
CA THR A 35 4.14 -1.49 -12.43
C THR A 35 5.17 -2.59 -12.27
N ILE A 36 4.70 -3.82 -12.20
CA ILE A 36 5.55 -5.02 -12.19
C ILE A 36 5.43 -5.77 -13.50
N LEU A 37 6.45 -6.56 -13.82
CA LEU A 37 6.44 -7.59 -14.85
C LEU A 37 6.35 -8.94 -14.14
N ASP A 38 5.26 -9.67 -14.33
CA ASP A 38 5.06 -10.98 -13.70
C ASP A 38 5.84 -12.10 -14.41
N SER A 39 5.79 -13.33 -13.89
CA SER A 39 6.48 -14.50 -14.44
C SER A 39 6.05 -14.84 -15.87
N ASN A 40 4.89 -14.38 -16.31
CA ASN A 40 4.38 -14.58 -17.67
C ASN A 40 4.71 -13.40 -18.60
N ASN A 41 5.61 -12.50 -18.20
CA ASN A 41 5.94 -11.25 -18.90
C ASN A 41 4.75 -10.31 -19.11
N ILE A 42 3.74 -10.38 -18.22
CA ILE A 42 2.58 -9.50 -18.27
C ILE A 42 2.81 -8.31 -17.32
N LYS A 43 2.62 -7.10 -17.83
CA LYS A 43 2.68 -5.90 -17.02
C LYS A 43 1.43 -5.79 -16.13
N ARG A 44 1.65 -5.70 -14.83
CA ARG A 44 0.58 -5.52 -13.83
C ARG A 44 0.76 -4.20 -13.10
N LYS A 45 -0.30 -3.41 -13.04
CA LYS A 45 -0.31 -2.18 -12.25
C LYS A 45 -0.78 -2.50 -10.84
N VAL A 46 0.00 -2.09 -9.84
CA VAL A 46 -0.27 -2.35 -8.42
C VAL A 46 -0.39 -1.02 -7.68
N ARG A 47 -1.46 -0.89 -6.91
CA ARG A 47 -1.66 0.18 -5.94
C ARG A 47 -1.37 -0.39 -4.56
N LEU A 48 -0.39 0.18 -3.88
CA LEU A 48 -0.05 -0.22 -2.52
C LEU A 48 -1.26 0.01 -1.60
N ASP A 49 -1.72 -1.07 -0.95
CA ASP A 49 -2.89 -1.03 -0.07
C ASP A 49 -2.58 -0.32 1.26
N LYS A 50 -3.61 0.13 1.96
CA LYS A 50 -3.58 0.75 3.30
C LYS A 50 -2.90 2.12 3.38
N ILE A 51 -2.28 2.59 2.31
CA ILE A 51 -1.56 3.86 2.29
C ILE A 51 -2.10 4.80 1.22
N ASP A 52 -1.85 6.09 1.38
CA ASP A 52 -2.13 7.13 0.38
C ASP A 52 -0.92 8.08 0.33
N ALA A 53 -0.19 8.03 -0.78
CA ALA A 53 1.00 8.85 -0.94
C ALA A 53 0.68 10.19 -1.60
N PRO A 54 1.46 11.24 -1.33
CA PRO A 54 1.34 12.51 -2.04
C PRO A 54 1.44 12.32 -3.54
N GLU A 55 0.51 12.92 -4.29
CA GLU A 55 0.50 12.91 -5.75
C GLU A 55 1.79 13.53 -6.31
N SER A 56 2.23 13.11 -7.50
CA SER A 56 3.47 13.62 -8.11
C SER A 56 3.51 15.14 -8.26
N SER A 57 2.35 15.79 -8.41
CA SER A 57 2.19 17.27 -8.49
C SER A 57 1.95 17.93 -7.13
N GLN A 58 1.90 17.17 -6.06
CA GLN A 58 1.73 17.66 -4.69
C GLN A 58 3.08 17.90 -4.04
N SER A 59 3.12 18.79 -3.03
CA SER A 59 4.30 18.89 -2.16
C SER A 59 4.68 17.52 -1.62
N PHE A 60 5.97 17.25 -1.50
CA PHE A 60 6.54 15.95 -1.13
C PHE A 60 6.29 14.78 -2.13
N GLY A 61 5.47 14.93 -3.16
CA GLY A 61 5.13 13.84 -4.08
C GLY A 61 6.34 13.22 -4.79
N LYS A 62 7.25 14.07 -5.29
CA LYS A 62 8.50 13.59 -5.92
C LYS A 62 9.41 12.86 -4.92
N LYS A 63 9.50 13.34 -3.66
CA LYS A 63 10.29 12.69 -2.61
C LYS A 63 9.72 11.32 -2.26
N SER A 64 8.39 11.23 -2.09
CA SER A 64 7.68 9.98 -1.84
C SER A 64 7.93 8.95 -2.95
N ARG A 65 7.73 9.33 -4.22
CA ARG A 65 8.00 8.49 -5.38
C ARG A 65 9.46 8.01 -5.42
N ASN A 66 10.42 8.91 -5.24
CA ASN A 66 11.84 8.59 -5.32
C ASN A 66 12.27 7.65 -4.18
N TYR A 67 11.69 7.81 -2.98
CA TYR A 67 11.96 6.91 -1.88
C TYR A 67 11.45 5.49 -2.18
N LEU A 68 10.21 5.34 -2.67
CA LEU A 68 9.69 4.05 -3.08
C LEU A 68 10.56 3.42 -4.19
N ALA A 69 10.96 4.20 -5.19
CA ALA A 69 11.84 3.74 -6.27
C ALA A 69 13.17 3.23 -5.71
N LYS A 70 13.81 3.97 -4.79
CA LYS A 70 15.05 3.53 -4.13
C LYS A 70 14.89 2.19 -3.40
N LEU A 71 13.72 1.94 -2.81
CA LEU A 71 13.45 0.69 -2.10
C LEU A 71 13.30 -0.50 -3.04
N ILE A 72 12.52 -0.37 -4.13
CA ILE A 72 12.03 -1.53 -4.88
C ILE A 72 12.21 -1.49 -6.40
N GLU A 73 12.61 -0.37 -7.01
CA GLU A 73 12.75 -0.31 -8.48
C GLU A 73 13.81 -1.31 -8.97
N ASN A 74 13.51 -2.03 -10.04
CA ASN A 74 14.28 -3.14 -10.61
C ASN A 74 14.44 -4.39 -9.72
N LYS A 75 13.82 -4.43 -8.54
CA LYS A 75 13.83 -5.59 -7.65
C LYS A 75 12.61 -6.49 -7.90
N GLN A 76 12.75 -7.76 -7.52
CA GLN A 76 11.65 -8.70 -7.48
C GLN A 76 10.91 -8.54 -6.16
N VAL A 77 9.59 -8.41 -6.22
CA VAL A 77 8.72 -8.24 -5.05
C VAL A 77 7.59 -9.26 -5.07
N THR A 78 7.06 -9.54 -3.89
CA THR A 78 5.84 -10.33 -3.70
C THR A 78 4.69 -9.40 -3.39
N ILE A 79 3.55 -9.61 -4.05
CA ILE A 79 2.32 -8.85 -3.87
C ILE A 79 1.25 -9.76 -3.28
N GLU A 80 0.84 -9.52 -2.04
CA GLU A 80 -0.33 -10.16 -1.44
C GLU A 80 -1.57 -9.31 -1.71
N TYR A 81 -2.60 -9.88 -2.36
CA TYR A 81 -3.78 -9.11 -2.77
C TYR A 81 -5.08 -9.91 -2.71
N HIS A 82 -6.21 -9.20 -2.59
CA HIS A 82 -7.55 -9.80 -2.58
C HIS A 82 -8.45 -9.27 -3.67
N LYS A 83 -8.16 -8.08 -4.21
CA LYS A 83 -9.04 -7.36 -5.13
C LYS A 83 -8.27 -6.52 -6.14
N THR A 84 -9.00 -6.14 -7.18
CA THR A 84 -8.61 -5.08 -8.11
C THR A 84 -9.57 -3.92 -7.99
N ASP A 85 -9.12 -2.72 -8.30
CA ASP A 85 -10.00 -1.55 -8.33
C ASP A 85 -10.68 -1.36 -9.71
N ARG A 86 -11.52 -0.34 -9.81
CA ARG A 86 -12.23 0.02 -11.06
C ARG A 86 -11.30 0.38 -12.21
N TYR A 87 -10.05 0.68 -11.94
CA TYR A 87 -9.01 0.97 -12.95
C TYR A 87 -8.17 -0.27 -13.29
N LYS A 88 -8.61 -1.45 -12.86
CA LYS A 88 -7.94 -2.74 -13.05
C LYS A 88 -6.54 -2.80 -12.39
N ARG A 89 -6.28 -1.95 -11.38
CA ARG A 89 -5.05 -2.06 -10.58
C ARG A 89 -5.25 -3.11 -9.49
N ILE A 90 -4.24 -3.93 -9.27
CA ILE A 90 -4.17 -4.83 -8.13
C ILE A 90 -4.00 -3.97 -6.86
N ILE A 91 -4.87 -4.15 -5.87
CA ILE A 91 -4.73 -3.52 -4.56
C ILE A 91 -4.04 -4.53 -3.65
N GLY A 92 -2.80 -4.25 -3.26
CA GLY A 92 -2.02 -5.26 -2.54
C GLY A 92 -0.94 -4.71 -1.61
N MET A 93 -0.51 -5.59 -0.73
CA MET A 93 0.67 -5.38 0.10
C MET A 93 1.91 -5.83 -0.67
N VAL A 94 2.86 -4.94 -0.82
CA VAL A 94 4.13 -5.19 -1.50
C VAL A 94 5.17 -5.59 -0.48
N LYS A 95 5.77 -6.75 -0.66
CA LYS A 95 6.84 -7.28 0.20
C LYS A 95 8.14 -7.41 -0.57
N LEU A 96 9.21 -6.99 0.04
CA LEU A 96 10.58 -7.23 -0.42
C LEU A 96 11.33 -7.98 0.69
N ASP A 97 11.83 -9.17 0.41
CA ASP A 97 12.54 -10.01 1.39
C ASP A 97 11.76 -10.18 2.71
N GLY A 98 10.44 -10.34 2.62
CA GLY A 98 9.52 -10.48 3.74
C GLY A 98 9.13 -9.16 4.44
N GLN A 99 9.76 -8.04 4.11
CA GLN A 99 9.45 -6.73 4.70
C GLN A 99 8.25 -6.08 4.02
N ASP A 100 7.33 -5.54 4.81
CA ASP A 100 6.16 -4.78 4.35
C ASP A 100 6.59 -3.37 3.89
N ILE A 101 6.69 -3.19 2.58
CA ILE A 101 7.08 -1.91 1.97
C ILE A 101 5.99 -0.84 2.16
N ASN A 102 4.72 -1.23 2.17
CA ASN A 102 3.62 -0.30 2.40
C ASN A 102 3.74 0.32 3.81
N LEU A 103 3.98 -0.51 4.83
CA LEU A 103 4.18 -0.04 6.19
C LEU A 103 5.42 0.86 6.30
N GLN A 104 6.52 0.47 5.67
CA GLN A 104 7.76 1.25 5.66
C GLN A 104 7.57 2.66 5.08
N MET A 105 6.73 2.81 4.04
CA MET A 105 6.38 4.12 3.49
C MET A 105 5.71 5.03 4.52
N VAL A 106 4.89 4.46 5.42
CA VAL A 106 4.24 5.21 6.51
C VAL A 106 5.22 5.53 7.63
N GLU A 107 6.01 4.55 8.06
CA GLU A 107 7.02 4.70 9.13
C GLU A 107 8.03 5.80 8.84
N THR A 108 8.43 5.91 7.58
CA THR A 108 9.42 6.90 7.13
C THR A 108 8.78 8.23 6.69
N GLY A 109 7.47 8.38 6.89
CA GLY A 109 6.75 9.61 6.55
C GLY A 109 6.72 9.91 5.05
N HIS A 110 6.71 8.89 4.18
CA HIS A 110 6.59 9.05 2.73
C HIS A 110 5.16 8.79 2.21
N ALA A 111 4.28 8.26 3.06
CA ALA A 111 2.86 8.09 2.78
C ALA A 111 2.03 8.30 4.04
N TRP A 112 0.76 8.65 3.83
CA TRP A 112 -0.26 8.64 4.87
C TRP A 112 -0.78 7.22 5.08
N HIS A 113 -1.13 6.85 6.31
CA HIS A 113 -2.00 5.71 6.55
C HIS A 113 -3.41 6.04 6.08
N TYR A 114 -3.98 5.23 5.19
CA TYR A 114 -5.31 5.47 4.66
C TYR A 114 -6.40 4.97 5.62
N SER A 115 -6.50 5.63 6.78
CA SER A 115 -7.30 5.23 7.94
C SER A 115 -8.81 5.12 7.68
N TYR A 116 -9.32 5.71 6.59
CA TYR A 116 -10.71 5.54 6.19
C TYR A 116 -11.02 4.10 5.80
N TYR A 117 -10.12 3.43 5.09
CA TYR A 117 -10.30 2.07 4.58
C TYR A 117 -9.58 1.00 5.40
N ASP A 118 -8.52 1.36 6.13
CA ASP A 118 -7.73 0.42 6.91
C ASP A 118 -7.72 0.77 8.40
N LYS A 119 -7.88 -0.26 9.24
CA LYS A 119 -7.87 -0.13 10.71
C LYS A 119 -6.71 -0.86 11.36
N THR A 120 -5.75 -1.35 10.57
CA THR A 120 -4.60 -2.10 11.06
C THR A 120 -3.78 -1.29 12.07
N VAL A 121 -3.62 -1.83 13.26
CA VAL A 121 -2.99 -1.14 14.40
C VAL A 121 -1.54 -0.73 14.09
N ALA A 122 -0.78 -1.57 13.38
CA ALA A 122 0.60 -1.29 13.01
C ALA A 122 0.71 0.00 12.18
N TYR A 123 -0.11 0.13 11.12
CA TYR A 123 -0.13 1.33 10.26
C TYR A 123 -0.57 2.59 11.01
N LYS A 124 -1.57 2.45 11.90
CA LYS A 124 -2.04 3.56 12.75
C LYS A 124 -0.92 4.05 13.68
N LYS A 125 -0.20 3.12 14.33
CA LYS A 125 0.93 3.46 15.22
C LYS A 125 2.08 4.09 14.44
N ALA A 126 2.46 3.53 13.30
CA ALA A 126 3.50 4.05 12.42
C ALA A 126 3.21 5.50 11.99
N HIS A 127 1.98 5.76 11.53
CA HIS A 127 1.53 7.10 11.14
C HIS A 127 1.61 8.09 12.32
N ALA A 128 1.08 7.71 13.48
CA ALA A 128 1.09 8.58 14.66
C ALA A 128 2.53 8.90 15.10
N LYS A 129 3.42 7.90 15.09
CA LYS A 129 4.84 8.07 15.41
C LYS A 129 5.55 9.00 14.42
N ALA A 130 5.44 8.73 13.11
CA ALA A 130 6.06 9.56 12.08
C ALA A 130 5.63 11.01 12.17
N LYS A 131 4.34 11.26 12.46
CA LYS A 131 3.77 12.60 12.65
C LYS A 131 4.31 13.29 13.91
N ALA A 132 4.37 12.59 15.04
CA ALA A 132 4.87 13.13 16.31
C ALA A 132 6.36 13.47 16.23
N GLU A 133 7.14 12.64 15.55
CA GLU A 133 8.58 12.82 15.36
C GLU A 133 8.93 13.72 14.16
N LYS A 134 7.92 14.25 13.46
CA LYS A 134 8.09 15.10 12.26
C LYS A 134 8.97 14.47 11.18
N ILE A 135 8.79 13.18 10.91
CA ILE A 135 9.54 12.42 9.91
C ILE A 135 8.96 12.65 8.50
N GLY A 136 9.84 12.79 7.51
CA GLY A 136 9.45 12.86 6.11
C GLY A 136 8.53 14.04 5.79
N LEU A 137 7.35 13.78 5.24
CA LEU A 137 6.33 14.78 4.87
C LEU A 137 5.81 15.58 6.08
N TRP A 138 5.96 15.03 7.29
CA TRP A 138 5.53 15.67 8.54
C TRP A 138 6.43 16.82 8.98
N GLN A 139 7.55 17.07 8.29
CA GLN A 139 8.38 18.26 8.45
C GLN A 139 7.75 19.50 7.80
N GLU A 140 6.80 19.30 6.89
CA GLU A 140 6.08 20.41 6.26
C GLU A 140 5.11 21.07 7.26
N ASN A 141 4.96 22.38 7.19
CA ASN A 141 4.12 23.12 8.14
C ASN A 141 2.64 22.70 8.08
N ASN A 142 2.13 22.43 6.88
CA ASN A 142 0.73 22.04 6.69
C ASN A 142 0.64 20.95 5.60
N PRO A 143 1.02 19.70 5.91
CA PRO A 143 0.93 18.62 4.94
C PRO A 143 -0.54 18.35 4.59
N VAL A 144 -0.85 18.37 3.31
CA VAL A 144 -2.22 18.13 2.82
C VAL A 144 -2.41 16.66 2.50
N GLU A 145 -3.50 16.07 2.98
CA GLU A 145 -3.85 14.69 2.63
C GLU A 145 -4.03 14.54 1.11
N PRO A 146 -3.49 13.47 0.49
CA PRO A 146 -3.60 13.26 -0.95
C PRO A 146 -5.05 13.22 -1.44
N TYR A 147 -5.96 12.63 -0.65
CA TYR A 147 -7.40 12.66 -0.93
C TYR A 147 -7.96 14.09 -1.04
N LEU A 148 -7.62 14.96 -0.10
CA LEU A 148 -8.06 16.36 -0.12
C LEU A 148 -7.46 17.12 -1.30
N PHE A 149 -6.19 16.89 -1.59
CA PHE A 149 -5.53 17.47 -2.77
C PHE A 149 -6.23 17.09 -4.08
N ARG A 150 -6.56 15.81 -4.27
CA ARG A 150 -7.32 15.34 -5.44
C ARG A 150 -8.70 15.98 -5.53
N LYS A 151 -9.39 16.14 -4.40
CA LYS A 151 -10.72 16.79 -4.33
C LYS A 151 -10.64 18.26 -4.75
N GLN A 152 -9.67 19.02 -4.23
CA GLN A 152 -9.45 20.42 -4.58
C GLN A 152 -9.10 20.59 -6.06
N LYS A 153 -8.25 19.72 -6.61
CA LYS A 153 -7.87 19.74 -8.04
C LYS A 153 -9.09 19.54 -8.94
N LYS A 154 -9.97 18.58 -8.63
CA LYS A 154 -11.21 18.34 -9.38
C LYS A 154 -12.16 19.54 -9.36
N GLN A 155 -12.27 20.23 -8.22
CA GLN A 155 -13.12 21.41 -8.10
C GLN A 155 -12.62 22.57 -8.95
N LYS A 156 -11.29 22.78 -9.00
CA LYS A 156 -10.67 23.83 -9.85
C LYS A 156 -10.89 23.56 -11.34
N THR A 157 -10.84 22.29 -11.76
CA THR A 157 -11.06 21.93 -13.19
C THR A 157 -12.52 22.09 -13.62
N LYS A 158 -13.50 21.92 -12.70
CA LYS A 158 -14.92 22.12 -13.01
C LYS A 158 -15.35 23.59 -13.12
N LYS A 159 -14.56 24.50 -12.57
CA LYS A 159 -14.85 25.96 -12.58
C LYS A 159 -14.19 26.69 -13.77
N ARG A 160 -13.45 25.99 -14.59
CA ARG A 160 -12.89 26.46 -15.86
C ARG A 160 -13.70 25.90 -17.04
#